data_8b6dad9f2c172036e7d8a62e16a46153
#
_entry.id   8b6dad9f2c172036e7d8a62e16a46153
#
_cell.length_a   1.000
_cell.length_b   1.000
_cell.length_c   1.000
_cell.angle_alpha   90.00
_cell.angle_beta   90.00
_cell.angle_gamma   90.00
#
_symmetry.space_group_name_H-M   'P 1'
#
loop_
_entity.id
_entity.type
_entity.pdbx_description
1 polymer ?
#
loop_
_entity_poly.entity_id
_entity_poly.type
_entity_poly.pdbx_seq_one_letter_code
_entity_poly.pdbx_strand_id
1 'polypeptide(L)'
;PTRRIAYTGATSASVFPTVERTPAEPWRISSTAAARQSVVDQINGGVGLVVYNGHSNHWQYAILESTSGDTPLHSIADVGLLANTGKPFVGLSMTCYTSAFARPANEGTLDELFVRKADGGAVAMWGPAGLTVAHGHDYLQKGFIAQLRTSAPYSQRMGDLVEAGYTSLLTSPLTSALDALKTFLVLGDPLTKVRINGGGSEPLFLPAVQR
;
A
#
# COMPACT_ATOMS: atom_id res chain seq x y z
N PRO A 1 -10.20 12.67 -8.22
CA PRO A 1 -10.05 11.47 -9.06
C PRO A 1 -9.04 10.52 -8.44
N THR A 2 -9.33 9.22 -8.48
CA THR A 2 -8.43 8.17 -8.00
C THR A 2 -7.37 7.92 -9.07
N ARG A 3 -6.09 7.97 -8.70
CA ARG A 3 -5.00 7.61 -9.61
C ARG A 3 -4.63 6.14 -9.39
N ARG A 4 -4.45 5.40 -10.46
CA ARG A 4 -4.00 4.01 -10.45
C ARG A 4 -2.70 3.90 -11.22
N ILE A 5 -1.77 3.10 -10.70
CA ILE A 5 -0.60 2.63 -11.42
C ILE A 5 -0.74 1.12 -11.50
N ALA A 6 -0.78 0.57 -12.70
CA ALA A 6 -0.74 -0.87 -12.91
C ALA A 6 0.39 -1.24 -13.83
N TYR A 7 1.26 -2.11 -13.38
CA TYR A 7 2.27 -2.74 -14.20
C TYR A 7 1.68 -3.96 -14.90
N THR A 8 1.75 -3.97 -16.22
CA THR A 8 1.42 -5.15 -17.02
C THR A 8 2.70 -5.59 -17.70
N GLY A 9 3.40 -6.57 -17.10
CA GLY A 9 4.65 -7.10 -17.63
C GLY A 9 4.60 -7.36 -19.13
N ALA A 10 5.71 -7.12 -19.81
CA ALA A 10 5.90 -7.54 -21.18
C ALA A 10 5.80 -9.08 -21.21
N THR A 11 4.75 -9.58 -21.81
CA THR A 11 4.60 -10.96 -22.30
C THR A 11 5.29 -12.06 -21.48
N SER A 12 4.80 -12.41 -20.32
CA SER A 12 4.87 -13.80 -19.91
C SER A 12 3.60 -14.49 -20.41
N ALA A 13 3.77 -15.60 -21.11
CA ALA A 13 2.67 -16.51 -21.41
C ALA A 13 2.12 -16.99 -20.06
N SER A 14 1.08 -16.32 -19.56
CA SER A 14 0.44 -16.71 -18.32
C SER A 14 -0.31 -18.02 -18.57
N VAL A 15 -0.09 -19.00 -17.74
CA VAL A 15 -0.76 -20.29 -17.73
C VAL A 15 -2.26 -20.16 -17.38
N PHE A 16 -2.73 -18.94 -17.09
CA PHE A 16 -4.14 -18.64 -16.83
C PHE A 16 -4.79 -18.04 -18.06
N PRO A 17 -5.88 -18.67 -18.57
CA PRO A 17 -6.60 -18.14 -19.72
C PRO A 17 -7.22 -16.80 -19.36
N THR A 18 -6.77 -15.77 -20.03
CA THR A 18 -7.47 -14.56 -20.38
C THR A 18 -8.33 -13.90 -19.30
N VAL A 19 -7.71 -13.13 -18.45
CA VAL A 19 -8.31 -11.83 -18.19
C VAL A 19 -8.10 -11.03 -19.48
N GLU A 20 -9.19 -10.69 -20.19
CA GLU A 20 -9.11 -9.81 -21.35
C GLU A 20 -8.27 -8.60 -20.99
N ARG A 21 -7.14 -8.48 -21.66
CA ARG A 21 -6.31 -7.29 -21.53
C ARG A 21 -7.05 -6.18 -22.26
N THR A 22 -7.85 -5.44 -21.51
CA THR A 22 -8.44 -4.20 -22.04
C THR A 22 -7.34 -3.38 -22.75
N PRO A 23 -7.68 -2.72 -23.86
CA PRO A 23 -6.71 -1.96 -24.65
C PRO A 23 -5.95 -0.94 -23.79
N ALA A 24 -4.84 -0.47 -24.28
CA ALA A 24 -3.89 0.41 -23.60
C ALA A 24 -4.56 1.57 -22.85
N GLU A 25 -4.87 1.33 -21.60
CA GLU A 25 -5.36 2.38 -20.70
C GLU A 25 -4.17 3.28 -20.30
N PRO A 26 -4.34 4.61 -20.23
CA PRO A 26 -3.24 5.54 -19.92
C PRO A 26 -2.53 5.30 -18.59
N TRP A 27 -3.19 4.59 -17.68
CA TRP A 27 -2.65 4.23 -16.36
C TRP A 27 -1.86 2.91 -16.35
N ARG A 28 -1.79 2.21 -17.48
CA ARG A 28 -1.00 0.97 -17.61
C ARG A 28 0.42 1.32 -18.00
N ILE A 29 1.36 0.80 -17.23
CA ILE A 29 2.80 0.99 -17.47
C ILE A 29 3.42 -0.36 -17.76
N SER A 30 4.11 -0.49 -18.90
CA SER A 30 4.78 -1.72 -19.32
C SER A 30 6.28 -1.77 -18.95
N SER A 31 6.88 -0.63 -18.67
CA SER A 31 8.27 -0.54 -18.24
C SER A 31 8.37 -0.61 -16.71
N THR A 32 9.21 -1.51 -16.20
CA THR A 32 9.47 -1.65 -14.76
C THR A 32 10.03 -0.36 -14.16
N ALA A 33 10.99 0.24 -14.84
CA ALA A 33 11.59 1.51 -14.41
C ALA A 33 10.56 2.64 -14.37
N ALA A 34 9.71 2.75 -15.40
CA ALA A 34 8.67 3.76 -15.44
C ALA A 34 7.60 3.54 -14.35
N ALA A 35 7.22 2.29 -14.07
CA ALA A 35 6.28 1.97 -13.00
C ALA A 35 6.85 2.39 -11.63
N ARG A 36 8.10 2.04 -11.35
CA ARG A 36 8.80 2.40 -10.13
C ARG A 36 8.94 3.91 -9.97
N GLN A 37 9.38 4.62 -11.01
CA GLN A 37 9.47 6.08 -11.01
C GLN A 37 8.11 6.73 -10.79
N SER A 38 7.05 6.22 -11.42
CA SER A 38 5.69 6.74 -11.26
C SER A 38 5.19 6.66 -9.81
N VAL A 39 5.55 5.62 -9.04
CA VAL A 39 5.22 5.56 -7.61
C VAL A 39 5.86 6.72 -6.85
N VAL A 40 7.16 6.96 -7.05
CA VAL A 40 7.90 8.06 -6.44
C VAL A 40 7.30 9.41 -6.82
N ASP A 41 7.03 9.63 -8.11
CA ASP A 41 6.48 10.89 -8.62
C ASP A 41 5.08 11.19 -8.06
N GLN A 42 4.22 10.17 -7.95
CA GLN A 42 2.88 10.36 -7.39
C GLN A 42 2.94 10.69 -5.90
N ILE A 43 3.81 10.03 -5.13
CA ILE A 43 4.00 10.32 -3.71
C ILE A 43 4.55 11.74 -3.54
N ASN A 44 5.58 12.11 -4.31
CA ASN A 44 6.18 13.45 -4.27
C ASN A 44 5.20 14.56 -4.72
N GLY A 45 4.26 14.22 -5.59
CA GLY A 45 3.16 15.11 -5.97
C GLY A 45 2.16 15.40 -4.84
N GLY A 46 2.22 14.64 -3.75
CA GLY A 46 1.40 14.86 -2.56
C GLY A 46 0.07 14.11 -2.61
N VAL A 47 0.11 12.80 -2.49
CA VAL A 47 -1.08 11.96 -2.30
C VAL A 47 -1.39 11.83 -0.81
N GLY A 48 -2.67 11.84 -0.43
CA GLY A 48 -3.07 11.71 0.99
C GLY A 48 -3.19 10.26 1.47
N LEU A 49 -3.45 9.33 0.55
CA LEU A 49 -3.59 7.90 0.85
C LEU A 49 -2.88 7.07 -0.22
N VAL A 50 -2.01 6.19 0.22
CA VAL A 50 -1.36 5.17 -0.61
C VAL A 50 -1.89 3.80 -0.20
N VAL A 51 -2.40 3.02 -1.15
CA VAL A 51 -2.88 1.66 -0.90
C VAL A 51 -2.12 0.71 -1.81
N TYR A 52 -1.44 -0.25 -1.23
CA TYR A 52 -0.81 -1.34 -1.94
C TYR A 52 -1.57 -2.64 -1.70
N ASN A 53 -1.92 -3.34 -2.77
CA ASN A 53 -2.47 -4.69 -2.74
C ASN A 53 -1.58 -5.60 -3.59
N GLY A 54 -1.03 -6.66 -3.01
CA GLY A 54 -0.17 -7.58 -3.77
C GLY A 54 0.78 -8.39 -2.89
N HIS A 55 1.79 -8.97 -3.54
CA HIS A 55 2.86 -9.67 -2.83
C HIS A 55 3.99 -8.73 -2.41
N SER A 56 4.62 -9.03 -1.30
CA SER A 56 5.75 -8.26 -0.78
C SER A 56 6.68 -9.11 0.06
N ASN A 57 7.80 -8.52 0.39
CA ASN A 57 8.63 -8.92 1.50
C ASN A 57 8.85 -7.70 2.40
N HIS A 58 9.61 -7.82 3.49
CA HIS A 58 9.86 -6.71 4.42
C HIS A 58 10.48 -5.47 3.76
N TRP A 59 11.23 -5.64 2.67
CA TRP A 59 12.01 -4.59 2.02
C TRP A 59 11.40 -4.03 0.73
N GLN A 60 10.33 -4.63 0.18
CA GLN A 60 9.78 -4.22 -1.13
C GLN A 60 8.30 -4.57 -1.30
N TYR A 61 7.64 -3.83 -2.19
CA TYR A 61 6.39 -4.18 -2.86
C TYR A 61 6.72 -4.89 -4.18
N ALA A 62 6.02 -5.92 -4.53
CA ALA A 62 6.10 -6.72 -5.75
C ALA A 62 7.49 -6.80 -6.41
N ILE A 63 7.83 -7.92 -6.95
CA ILE A 63 8.89 -8.06 -7.93
C ILE A 63 8.25 -8.01 -9.30
N LEU A 64 8.56 -6.99 -10.09
CA LEU A 64 8.00 -6.77 -11.42
C LEU A 64 8.70 -7.61 -12.47
N GLU A 65 10.01 -7.81 -12.30
CA GLU A 65 10.86 -8.55 -13.21
C GLU A 65 11.97 -9.26 -12.43
N SER A 66 12.25 -10.50 -12.78
CA SER A 66 13.28 -11.33 -12.13
C SER A 66 14.29 -11.95 -13.12
N THR A 67 14.24 -11.58 -14.41
CA THR A 67 15.13 -12.16 -15.45
C THR A 67 16.54 -11.58 -15.44
N SER A 68 16.69 -10.34 -14.97
CA SER A 68 17.98 -9.63 -14.90
C SER A 68 18.35 -9.16 -13.49
N GLY A 69 17.71 -9.74 -12.49
CA GLY A 69 17.73 -9.30 -11.11
C GLY A 69 16.34 -8.84 -10.66
N ASP A 70 16.06 -9.01 -9.39
CA ASP A 70 14.75 -8.65 -8.84
C ASP A 70 14.53 -7.15 -8.90
N THR A 71 13.60 -6.70 -9.75
CA THR A 71 13.20 -5.29 -9.86
C THR A 71 11.87 -5.09 -9.13
N PRO A 72 11.88 -4.47 -7.95
CA PRO A 72 10.66 -4.22 -7.20
C PRO A 72 9.84 -3.06 -7.79
N LEU A 73 8.54 -3.04 -7.51
CA LEU A 73 7.69 -1.88 -7.79
C LEU A 73 8.11 -0.68 -6.91
N HIS A 74 8.41 -0.94 -5.66
CA HIS A 74 8.94 0.05 -4.71
C HIS A 74 9.67 -0.70 -3.59
N SER A 75 10.77 -0.12 -3.10
CA SER A 75 11.61 -0.77 -2.09
C SER A 75 12.15 0.23 -1.07
N ILE A 76 12.81 -0.29 -0.04
CA ILE A 76 13.51 0.54 0.97
C ILE A 76 14.50 1.53 0.35
N ALA A 77 15.15 1.16 -0.78
CA ALA A 77 16.05 2.05 -1.49
C ALA A 77 15.32 3.26 -2.10
N ASP A 78 14.07 3.10 -2.49
CA ASP A 78 13.28 4.17 -3.12
C ASP A 78 12.72 5.17 -2.11
N VAL A 79 12.62 4.77 -0.83
CA VAL A 79 12.18 5.68 0.23
C VAL A 79 13.10 6.91 0.33
N GLY A 80 14.38 6.73 0.02
CA GLY A 80 15.35 7.83 -0.05
C GLY A 80 15.00 8.90 -1.09
N LEU A 81 14.25 8.55 -2.15
CA LEU A 81 13.84 9.43 -3.25
C LEU A 81 12.57 10.25 -2.94
N LEU A 82 11.92 9.97 -1.81
CA LEU A 82 10.72 10.68 -1.42
C LEU A 82 11.06 12.07 -0.90
N ALA A 83 10.36 13.06 -1.44
CA ALA A 83 10.52 14.49 -1.15
C ALA A 83 9.16 15.18 -0.97
N ASN A 84 8.18 14.45 -0.41
CA ASN A 84 6.83 14.95 -0.16
C ASN A 84 6.72 15.74 1.16
N THR A 85 7.70 16.58 1.44
CA THR A 85 7.80 17.42 2.64
C THR A 85 6.52 18.25 2.83
N GLY A 86 5.97 18.20 4.03
CA GLY A 86 4.71 18.90 4.36
C GLY A 86 3.45 18.24 3.78
N LYS A 87 3.59 17.13 3.05
CA LYS A 87 2.49 16.36 2.44
C LYS A 87 2.63 14.86 2.74
N PRO A 88 2.77 14.46 4.02
CA PRO A 88 2.91 13.05 4.34
C PRO A 88 1.61 12.31 3.99
N PHE A 89 1.75 11.07 3.55
CA PHE A 89 0.61 10.21 3.25
C PHE A 89 0.25 9.29 4.42
N VAL A 90 -0.93 8.70 4.35
CA VAL A 90 -1.31 7.52 5.12
C VAL A 90 -1.18 6.30 4.21
N GLY A 91 -0.54 5.24 4.67
CA GLY A 91 -0.34 4.04 3.86
C GLY A 91 -1.11 2.82 4.38
N LEU A 92 -1.67 2.06 3.45
CA LEU A 92 -2.28 0.75 3.69
C LEU A 92 -1.50 -0.30 2.90
N SER A 93 -0.75 -1.15 3.61
CA SER A 93 0.03 -2.24 3.02
C SER A 93 -0.77 -3.55 3.11
N MET A 94 -1.70 -3.76 2.16
CA MET A 94 -2.52 -4.97 2.08
C MET A 94 -1.72 -6.12 1.45
N THR A 95 -0.75 -6.65 2.20
CA THR A 95 0.29 -7.56 1.75
C THR A 95 0.89 -8.37 2.91
N CYS A 96 2.18 -8.76 2.85
CA CYS A 96 2.90 -9.52 3.87
C CYS A 96 4.18 -8.80 4.33
N TYR A 97 4.54 -8.92 5.60
CA TYR A 97 5.85 -8.57 6.19
C TYR A 97 6.32 -7.10 6.13
N THR A 98 5.65 -6.18 5.47
CA THR A 98 6.16 -4.81 5.28
C THR A 98 6.31 -4.01 6.57
N SER A 99 5.56 -4.38 7.62
CA SER A 99 5.66 -3.81 8.97
C SER A 99 6.37 -4.73 9.97
N ALA A 100 7.21 -5.68 9.52
CA ALA A 100 7.89 -6.66 10.37
C ALA A 100 9.08 -6.06 11.15
N PHE A 101 8.87 -4.94 11.82
CA PHE A 101 9.90 -4.13 12.49
C PHE A 101 10.69 -4.87 13.59
N ALA A 102 10.13 -5.94 14.14
CA ALA A 102 10.80 -6.77 15.14
C ALA A 102 11.85 -7.74 14.57
N ARG A 103 12.03 -7.76 13.24
CA ARG A 103 13.08 -8.58 12.62
C ARG A 103 14.45 -7.99 12.92
N PRO A 104 15.45 -8.84 13.18
CA PRO A 104 16.84 -8.39 13.32
C PRO A 104 17.40 -8.03 11.94
N ALA A 105 16.98 -6.91 11.37
CA ALA A 105 17.49 -6.38 10.12
C ALA A 105 18.03 -4.97 10.38
N ASN A 106 19.27 -4.73 9.98
CA ASN A 106 19.92 -3.44 10.18
C ASN A 106 19.32 -2.32 9.32
N GLU A 107 18.52 -2.67 8.29
CA GLU A 107 18.02 -1.72 7.30
C GLU A 107 16.58 -1.26 7.57
N GLY A 108 15.88 -1.89 8.52
CA GLY A 108 14.47 -1.64 8.79
C GLY A 108 13.54 -2.31 7.77
N THR A 109 12.24 -2.04 7.90
CA THR A 109 11.23 -2.53 6.97
C THR A 109 10.64 -1.40 6.13
N LEU A 110 9.97 -1.72 5.03
CA LEU A 110 9.47 -0.72 4.10
C LEU A 110 8.52 0.27 4.78
N ASP A 111 7.53 -0.23 5.53
CA ASP A 111 6.55 0.62 6.22
C ASP A 111 7.21 1.44 7.35
N GLU A 112 8.20 0.86 8.04
CA GLU A 112 8.98 1.56 9.05
C GLU A 112 9.75 2.74 8.44
N LEU A 113 10.44 2.51 7.31
CA LEU A 113 11.20 3.55 6.64
C LEU A 113 10.32 4.66 6.08
N PHE A 114 9.11 4.36 5.61
CA PHE A 114 8.16 5.40 5.23
C PHE A 114 7.83 6.33 6.40
N VAL A 115 7.59 5.79 7.59
CA VAL A 115 7.26 6.59 8.78
C VAL A 115 8.48 7.33 9.34
N ARG A 116 9.67 6.75 9.22
CA ARG A 116 10.93 7.34 9.73
C ARG A 116 11.54 8.40 8.80
N LYS A 117 11.02 8.57 7.58
CA LYS A 117 11.54 9.53 6.61
C LYS A 117 11.35 10.97 7.13
N ALA A 118 12.46 11.66 7.45
CA ALA A 118 12.42 12.96 8.13
C ALA A 118 11.79 14.09 7.30
N ASP A 119 12.01 14.08 5.99
CA ASP A 119 11.62 15.12 5.04
C ASP A 119 10.60 14.64 4.01
N GLY A 120 9.70 13.73 4.43
CA GLY A 120 8.68 13.17 3.56
C GLY A 120 8.11 11.86 4.11
N GLY A 121 7.72 10.95 3.23
CA GLY A 121 7.20 9.65 3.59
C GLY A 121 5.77 9.67 4.12
N ALA A 122 5.48 8.81 5.08
CA ALA A 122 4.15 8.60 5.65
C ALA A 122 4.04 9.16 7.07
N VAL A 123 2.86 9.65 7.44
CA VAL A 123 2.54 9.98 8.83
C VAL A 123 2.13 8.73 9.62
N ALA A 124 1.54 7.75 8.94
CA ALA A 124 1.20 6.46 9.50
C ALA A 124 1.12 5.39 8.40
N MET A 125 1.48 4.17 8.75
CA MET A 125 1.33 2.97 7.93
C MET A 125 0.48 1.95 8.67
N TRP A 126 -0.39 1.24 7.96
CA TRP A 126 -1.11 0.08 8.46
C TRP A 126 -0.78 -1.12 7.59
N GLY A 127 -0.02 -2.03 8.13
CA GLY A 127 0.51 -3.17 7.39
C GLY A 127 0.86 -4.34 8.29
N PRO A 128 1.21 -5.50 7.69
CA PRO A 128 1.43 -6.74 8.41
C PRO A 128 2.88 -6.91 8.87
N ALA A 129 3.04 -7.37 10.11
CA ALA A 129 4.33 -7.82 10.66
C ALA A 129 4.66 -9.28 10.29
N GLY A 130 3.75 -10.00 9.65
CA GLY A 130 3.90 -11.41 9.33
C GLY A 130 3.32 -11.81 7.98
N LEU A 131 3.30 -13.12 7.73
CA LEU A 131 2.58 -13.70 6.59
C LEU A 131 1.08 -13.58 6.83
N THR A 132 0.34 -13.18 5.80
CA THR A 132 -1.12 -13.04 5.85
C THR A 132 -1.78 -13.51 4.56
N VAL A 133 -3.12 -13.51 4.53
CA VAL A 133 -3.91 -13.99 3.40
C VAL A 133 -4.74 -12.88 2.77
N ALA A 134 -4.75 -12.84 1.45
CA ALA A 134 -5.34 -11.77 0.65
C ALA A 134 -6.84 -11.53 0.95
N HIS A 135 -7.61 -12.58 1.24
CA HIS A 135 -9.06 -12.42 1.51
C HIS A 135 -9.32 -11.56 2.75
N GLY A 136 -8.46 -11.63 3.78
CA GLY A 136 -8.55 -10.77 4.96
C GLY A 136 -8.27 -9.31 4.63
N HIS A 137 -7.32 -9.06 3.74
CA HIS A 137 -6.94 -7.71 3.31
C HIS A 137 -8.12 -6.94 2.69
N ASP A 138 -8.95 -7.62 1.91
CA ASP A 138 -10.14 -7.02 1.29
C ASP A 138 -11.10 -6.45 2.34
N TYR A 139 -11.36 -7.20 3.41
CA TYR A 139 -12.24 -6.75 4.48
C TYR A 139 -11.63 -5.61 5.29
N LEU A 140 -10.34 -5.71 5.62
CA LEU A 140 -9.62 -4.64 6.31
C LEU A 140 -9.70 -3.34 5.52
N GLN A 141 -9.34 -3.38 4.25
CA GLN A 141 -9.37 -2.22 3.37
C GLN A 141 -10.78 -1.66 3.16
N LYS A 142 -11.78 -2.53 2.94
CA LYS A 142 -13.18 -2.12 2.76
C LYS A 142 -13.71 -1.38 3.98
N GLY A 143 -13.48 -1.90 5.19
CA GLY A 143 -13.91 -1.25 6.43
C GLY A 143 -13.26 0.11 6.61
N PHE A 144 -11.94 0.21 6.42
CA PHE A 144 -11.19 1.45 6.47
C PHE A 144 -11.75 2.50 5.50
N ILE A 145 -11.90 2.15 4.24
CA ILE A 145 -12.37 3.08 3.19
C ILE A 145 -13.84 3.45 3.39
N ALA A 146 -14.70 2.51 3.81
CA ALA A 146 -16.10 2.81 4.10
C ALA A 146 -16.21 3.84 5.23
N GLN A 147 -15.49 3.65 6.33
CA GLN A 147 -15.46 4.58 7.46
C GLN A 147 -14.92 5.95 7.05
N LEU A 148 -13.83 5.97 6.26
CA LEU A 148 -13.26 7.21 5.75
C LEU A 148 -14.27 8.06 4.94
N ARG A 149 -15.16 7.39 4.21
CA ARG A 149 -16.19 8.04 3.37
C ARG A 149 -17.40 8.56 4.15
N THR A 150 -17.63 8.05 5.35
CA THR A 150 -18.81 8.47 6.16
C THR A 150 -18.58 9.73 6.95
N SER A 151 -17.33 10.17 7.06
CA SER A 151 -16.97 11.26 7.96
C SER A 151 -16.78 12.58 7.25
N ALA A 152 -17.08 13.66 7.98
CA ALA A 152 -16.67 14.98 7.58
C ALA A 152 -15.13 15.06 7.49
N PRO A 153 -14.58 15.86 6.58
CA PRO A 153 -13.14 16.07 6.47
C PRO A 153 -12.53 16.38 7.84
N TYR A 154 -11.39 15.74 8.15
CA TYR A 154 -10.60 16.01 9.37
C TYR A 154 -11.15 15.46 10.70
N SER A 155 -12.24 14.68 10.71
CA SER A 155 -12.81 14.15 11.94
C SER A 155 -12.33 12.76 12.31
N GLN A 156 -11.75 11.98 11.37
CA GLN A 156 -11.33 10.60 11.57
C GLN A 156 -9.88 10.50 12.02
N ARG A 157 -9.65 9.71 13.05
CA ARG A 157 -8.32 9.31 13.49
C ARG A 157 -7.90 8.05 12.78
N MET A 158 -6.60 7.85 12.63
CA MET A 158 -6.06 6.62 12.05
C MET A 158 -6.56 5.37 12.79
N GLY A 159 -6.60 5.41 14.13
CA GLY A 159 -7.12 4.32 14.96
C GLY A 159 -8.58 3.99 14.69
N ASP A 160 -9.44 4.99 14.53
CA ASP A 160 -10.88 4.79 14.25
C ASP A 160 -11.08 4.10 12.89
N LEU A 161 -10.26 4.47 11.90
CA LEU A 161 -10.29 3.86 10.56
C LEU A 161 -9.79 2.41 10.57
N VAL A 162 -8.75 2.14 11.34
CA VAL A 162 -8.20 0.80 11.53
C VAL A 162 -9.18 -0.09 12.26
N GLU A 163 -9.83 0.41 13.32
CA GLU A 163 -10.87 -0.30 14.06
C GLU A 163 -12.04 -0.69 13.14
N ALA A 164 -12.48 0.22 12.27
CA ALA A 164 -13.51 -0.09 11.28
C ALA A 164 -13.07 -1.20 10.30
N GLY A 165 -11.79 -1.21 9.90
CA GLY A 165 -11.21 -2.29 9.12
C GLY A 165 -11.26 -3.63 9.86
N TYR A 166 -10.81 -3.69 11.10
CA TYR A 166 -10.88 -4.90 11.92
C TYR A 166 -12.32 -5.36 12.15
N THR A 167 -13.23 -4.43 12.42
CA THR A 167 -14.66 -4.75 12.58
C THR A 167 -15.23 -5.39 11.32
N SER A 168 -14.90 -4.85 10.14
CA SER A 168 -15.29 -5.42 8.85
C SER A 168 -14.78 -6.85 8.65
N LEU A 169 -13.54 -7.13 9.07
CA LEU A 169 -12.98 -8.48 9.01
C LEU A 169 -13.66 -9.43 10.01
N LEU A 170 -13.84 -9.00 11.27
CA LEU A 170 -14.45 -9.82 12.32
C LEU A 170 -15.92 -10.18 12.02
N THR A 171 -16.64 -9.32 11.34
CA THR A 171 -18.05 -9.55 10.94
C THR A 171 -18.18 -10.26 9.60
N SER A 172 -17.04 -10.56 8.94
CA SER A 172 -17.03 -11.29 7.66
C SER A 172 -17.31 -12.79 7.86
N PRO A 173 -17.76 -13.49 6.84
CA PRO A 173 -17.93 -14.95 6.88
C PRO A 173 -16.59 -15.72 6.84
N LEU A 174 -15.46 -15.03 6.75
CA LEU A 174 -14.13 -15.65 6.58
C LEU A 174 -13.46 -15.94 7.91
N THR A 175 -13.69 -17.11 8.46
CA THR A 175 -13.01 -17.58 9.69
C THR A 175 -11.51 -17.82 9.50
N SER A 176 -11.07 -18.09 8.28
CA SER A 176 -9.65 -18.34 7.95
C SER A 176 -8.78 -17.08 7.87
N ALA A 177 -9.39 -15.89 7.93
CA ALA A 177 -8.67 -14.62 7.79
C ALA A 177 -8.22 -14.01 9.13
N LEU A 178 -8.42 -14.71 10.24
CA LEU A 178 -8.07 -14.21 11.59
C LEU A 178 -6.56 -13.95 11.77
N ASP A 179 -5.72 -14.54 10.94
CA ASP A 179 -4.28 -14.25 10.98
C ASP A 179 -3.97 -12.79 10.60
N ALA A 180 -4.81 -12.17 9.77
CA ALA A 180 -4.68 -10.75 9.48
C ALA A 180 -4.89 -9.87 10.72
N LEU A 181 -5.79 -10.25 11.65
CA LEU A 181 -5.97 -9.55 12.92
C LEU A 181 -4.73 -9.61 13.83
N LYS A 182 -3.98 -10.71 13.76
CA LYS A 182 -2.81 -10.93 14.60
C LYS A 182 -1.55 -10.29 14.05
N THR A 183 -1.50 -10.07 12.74
CA THR A 183 -0.29 -9.62 12.04
C THR A 183 -0.31 -8.14 11.69
N PHE A 184 -1.47 -7.57 11.40
CA PHE A 184 -1.57 -6.16 11.06
C PHE A 184 -1.34 -5.28 12.28
N LEU A 185 -0.60 -4.20 12.07
CA LEU A 185 -0.34 -3.19 13.10
C LEU A 185 -0.21 -1.79 12.48
N VAL A 186 -0.31 -0.77 13.31
CA VAL A 186 -0.09 0.62 12.92
C VAL A 186 1.31 1.03 13.33
N LEU A 187 2.08 1.52 12.36
CA LEU A 187 3.31 2.29 12.62
C LEU A 187 2.95 3.77 12.48
N GLY A 188 3.20 4.54 13.51
CA GLY A 188 2.78 5.95 13.65
C GLY A 188 1.82 6.15 14.82
N ASP A 189 1.28 7.36 14.95
CA ASP A 189 0.35 7.69 16.03
C ASP A 189 -1.11 7.41 15.59
N PRO A 190 -1.83 6.49 16.25
CA PRO A 190 -3.23 6.18 15.93
C PRO A 190 -4.18 7.36 16.20
N LEU A 191 -3.79 8.36 16.96
CA LEU A 191 -4.56 9.58 17.19
C LEU A 191 -4.42 10.60 16.07
N THR A 192 -3.49 10.40 15.14
CA THR A 192 -3.31 11.28 13.97
C THR A 192 -4.59 11.39 13.18
N LYS A 193 -5.02 12.62 12.91
CA LYS A 193 -6.18 12.91 12.06
C LYS A 193 -5.82 12.76 10.60
N VAL A 194 -6.52 11.87 9.91
CA VAL A 194 -6.34 11.60 8.48
C VAL A 194 -7.02 12.70 7.68
N ARG A 195 -6.23 13.43 6.87
CA ARG A 195 -6.70 14.55 6.05
C ARG A 195 -6.63 14.19 4.58
N ILE A 196 -7.68 13.59 4.04
CA ILE A 196 -7.71 13.14 2.63
C ILE A 196 -8.52 14.08 1.72
N ASN A 197 -9.37 14.94 2.29
CA ASN A 197 -10.33 15.76 1.54
C ASN A 197 -10.03 17.27 1.57
N GLY A 198 -8.82 17.66 1.45
CA GLY A 198 -8.48 19.07 1.31
C GLY A 198 -7.85 19.34 -0.05
N GLY A 199 -8.64 19.71 -1.04
CA GLY A 199 -8.21 20.26 -2.32
C GLY A 199 -6.86 19.72 -2.87
N GLY A 200 -6.85 18.56 -3.48
CA GLY A 200 -5.71 18.07 -4.25
C GLY A 200 -5.07 16.75 -3.83
N SER A 201 -5.39 16.18 -2.68
CA SER A 201 -4.84 14.89 -2.26
C SER A 201 -5.73 13.73 -2.70
N GLU A 202 -5.40 13.14 -3.83
CA GLU A 202 -6.06 11.96 -4.36
C GLU A 202 -5.45 10.67 -3.79
N PRO A 203 -6.24 9.63 -3.48
CA PRO A 203 -5.69 8.34 -3.09
C PRO A 203 -4.91 7.71 -4.24
N LEU A 204 -3.71 7.24 -3.95
CA LEU A 204 -2.91 6.43 -4.87
C LEU A 204 -3.16 4.96 -4.56
N PHE A 205 -3.77 4.25 -5.49
CA PHE A 205 -3.89 2.79 -5.43
C PHE A 205 -2.79 2.15 -6.25
N LEU A 206 -1.96 1.36 -5.60
CA LEU A 206 -0.98 0.49 -6.24
C LEU A 206 -1.63 -0.88 -6.40
N PRO A 207 -1.94 -1.31 -7.63
CA PRO A 207 -2.66 -2.57 -7.85
C PRO A 207 -1.80 -3.78 -7.54
N ALA A 208 -2.48 -4.89 -7.26
CA ALA A 208 -1.86 -6.19 -7.20
C ALA A 208 -1.16 -6.53 -8.52
N VAL A 209 0.07 -6.93 -8.45
CA VAL A 209 0.74 -7.63 -9.54
C VAL A 209 0.26 -9.09 -9.46
N GLN A 210 -0.69 -9.45 -10.30
CA GLN A 210 -1.07 -10.85 -10.48
C GLN A 210 0.02 -11.50 -11.34
N ARG A 211 0.70 -12.50 -10.78
CA ARG A 211 1.56 -13.42 -11.51
C ARG A 211 0.75 -14.52 -12.15
#